data_06e669a10cd95fad4d62ca7dcdfd441e
#
_entry.id   06e669a10cd95fad4d62ca7dcdfd441e
#
_cell.length_a   1.000
_cell.length_b   1.000
_cell.length_c   1.000
_cell.angle_alpha   90.00
_cell.angle_beta   90.00
_cell.angle_gamma   90.00
#
_symmetry.space_group_name_H-M   'P 1'
#
loop_
_entity.id
_entity.type
_entity.pdbx_description
1 polymer ?
#
loop_
_entity_poly.entity_id
_entity_poly.type
_entity_poly.pdbx_seq_one_letter_code
_entity_poly.pdbx_strand_id
1 'polypeptide(L)'
;MKNVQVFAFADEASPMIDEQIKAMQRNGLQGLEIRSVDGENVSGISIAKAKEVYKKISDAGLCIWSIGSPIGKIDIIQDDFIQHLDVLKRTIDIAQEMKCGNIRMFSFYLPKDQEPGPFKNEVMDRLHQMAELTAGSGVQLCHENEKGIYGDNAVRCREILSEVPEITGVFDPANFVQCGQDTLEAWNMLKNSIKYLHIKDALFADGSVVPAGKGEGNVPAIVKEYIGMGGSWMTVEPHLKVFGGLKALERAGEETKVGSRFVYETNDQAFDAACAALRAILAE
;
A
#
# COMPACT_ATOMS: atom_id res chain seq x y z
N MET A 1 -21.03 16.14 0.18
CA MET A 1 -20.05 15.08 -0.14
C MET A 1 -19.67 14.37 1.16
N LYS A 2 -19.62 13.03 1.19
CA LYS A 2 -19.07 12.31 2.35
C LYS A 2 -17.62 12.75 2.55
N ASN A 3 -17.19 12.84 3.81
CA ASN A 3 -15.88 13.35 4.17
C ASN A 3 -14.80 12.30 3.78
N VAL A 4 -14.31 12.36 2.53
CA VAL A 4 -13.23 11.49 2.05
C VAL A 4 -11.94 11.90 2.73
N GLN A 5 -11.21 10.93 3.28
CA GLN A 5 -9.91 11.11 3.92
C GLN A 5 -8.83 10.63 2.95
N VAL A 6 -7.89 11.51 2.62
CA VAL A 6 -6.82 11.21 1.68
C VAL A 6 -5.48 11.22 2.39
N PHE A 7 -4.77 10.13 2.26
CA PHE A 7 -3.43 9.88 2.79
C PHE A 7 -2.45 9.71 1.64
N ALA A 8 -1.16 9.63 1.91
CA ALA A 8 -0.17 9.35 0.88
C ALA A 8 1.09 8.67 1.43
N PHE A 9 1.83 8.00 0.53
CA PHE A 9 3.21 7.60 0.73
C PHE A 9 4.13 8.79 0.47
N ALA A 10 4.32 9.64 1.48
CA ALA A 10 5.04 10.90 1.35
C ALA A 10 6.57 10.73 1.24
N ASP A 11 7.11 9.52 1.51
CA ASP A 11 8.50 9.16 1.27
C ASP A 11 8.87 9.20 -0.22
N GLU A 12 7.89 9.22 -1.10
CA GLU A 12 8.09 9.44 -2.54
C GLU A 12 8.38 10.91 -2.89
N ALA A 13 7.93 11.86 -2.07
CA ALA A 13 8.31 13.26 -2.22
C ALA A 13 9.72 13.50 -1.65
N SER A 14 10.02 12.96 -0.46
CA SER A 14 11.32 13.10 0.19
C SER A 14 11.56 11.98 1.20
N PRO A 15 12.82 11.50 1.37
CA PRO A 15 13.15 10.57 2.46
C PRO A 15 13.03 11.20 3.84
N MET A 16 13.15 12.54 3.97
CA MET A 16 13.20 13.26 5.24
C MET A 16 11.81 13.56 5.77
N ILE A 17 11.51 13.18 7.02
CA ILE A 17 10.17 13.33 7.62
C ILE A 17 9.66 14.76 7.61
N ASP A 18 10.53 15.76 7.84
CA ASP A 18 10.12 17.16 7.86
C ASP A 18 9.67 17.64 6.46
N GLU A 19 10.28 17.13 5.39
CA GLU A 19 9.88 17.42 4.01
C GLU A 19 8.62 16.63 3.62
N GLN A 20 8.47 15.38 4.10
CA GLN A 20 7.24 14.61 3.93
C GLN A 20 6.04 15.39 4.51
N ILE A 21 6.16 15.91 5.73
CA ILE A 21 5.13 16.73 6.37
C ILE A 21 4.78 17.95 5.51
N LYS A 22 5.78 18.66 4.97
CA LYS A 22 5.55 19.81 4.08
C LYS A 22 4.82 19.42 2.80
N ALA A 23 5.18 18.26 2.19
CA ALA A 23 4.50 17.75 1.00
C ALA A 23 3.02 17.45 1.28
N MET A 24 2.73 16.83 2.43
CA MET A 24 1.35 16.55 2.87
C MET A 24 0.54 17.84 3.08
N GLN A 25 1.09 18.81 3.81
CA GLN A 25 0.44 20.10 4.08
C GLN A 25 0.21 20.91 2.80
N ARG A 26 1.21 20.96 1.89
CA ARG A 26 1.11 21.64 0.59
C ARG A 26 -0.03 21.09 -0.25
N ASN A 27 -0.29 19.77 -0.15
CA ASN A 27 -1.36 19.11 -0.88
C ASN A 27 -2.69 19.02 -0.11
N GLY A 28 -2.79 19.53 1.10
CA GLY A 28 -4.01 19.53 1.91
C GLY A 28 -4.48 18.12 2.31
N LEU A 29 -3.55 17.17 2.48
CA LEU A 29 -3.83 15.80 2.84
C LEU A 29 -3.99 15.64 4.36
N GLN A 30 -4.75 14.61 4.78
CA GLN A 30 -5.09 14.42 6.20
C GLN A 30 -3.99 13.72 6.99
N GLY A 31 -3.16 12.89 6.34
CA GLY A 31 -2.12 12.15 7.04
C GLY A 31 -1.39 11.17 6.12
N LEU A 32 -0.55 10.33 6.70
CA LEU A 32 0.34 9.43 6.00
C LEU A 32 -0.13 7.98 6.08
N GLU A 33 0.05 7.23 5.01
CA GLU A 33 0.43 5.84 5.09
C GLU A 33 1.96 5.84 5.12
N ILE A 34 2.54 5.53 6.30
CA ILE A 34 3.97 5.74 6.53
C ILE A 34 4.76 4.49 6.18
N ARG A 35 5.74 4.61 5.28
CA ARG A 35 6.54 3.50 4.76
C ARG A 35 8.01 3.62 5.13
N SER A 36 8.60 4.80 4.93
CA SER A 36 9.96 5.10 5.38
C SER A 36 10.09 6.52 5.91
N VAL A 37 11.05 6.72 6.83
CA VAL A 37 11.37 8.00 7.44
C VAL A 37 12.87 8.16 7.61
N ASP A 38 13.39 9.31 7.22
CA ASP A 38 14.82 9.65 7.33
C ASP A 38 15.73 8.57 6.71
N GLY A 39 15.26 7.91 5.63
CA GLY A 39 15.96 6.86 4.91
C GLY A 39 15.83 5.45 5.48
N GLU A 40 15.09 5.26 6.59
CA GLU A 40 14.88 3.97 7.23
C GLU A 40 13.46 3.45 6.96
N ASN A 41 13.31 2.13 6.71
CA ASN A 41 11.98 1.50 6.66
C ASN A 41 11.32 1.59 8.04
N VAL A 42 10.05 1.97 8.09
CA VAL A 42 9.31 2.20 9.33
C VAL A 42 9.27 0.96 10.24
N SER A 43 9.21 -0.25 9.69
CA SER A 43 9.24 -1.50 10.48
C SER A 43 10.60 -1.77 11.15
N GLY A 44 11.65 -1.03 10.78
CA GLY A 44 13.02 -1.14 11.31
C GLY A 44 13.39 -0.09 12.37
N ILE A 45 12.66 1.02 12.47
CA ILE A 45 13.03 2.12 13.37
C ILE A 45 12.90 1.74 14.85
N SER A 46 13.59 2.49 15.71
CA SER A 46 13.44 2.31 17.18
C SER A 46 12.11 2.88 17.68
N ILE A 47 11.63 2.39 18.83
CA ILE A 47 10.45 2.94 19.50
C ILE A 47 10.64 4.42 19.86
N ALA A 48 11.86 4.83 20.23
CA ALA A 48 12.17 6.23 20.47
C ALA A 48 11.99 7.09 19.20
N LYS A 49 12.44 6.58 18.04
CA LYS A 49 12.24 7.24 16.74
C LYS A 49 10.75 7.26 16.34
N ALA A 50 10.01 6.18 16.60
CA ALA A 50 8.58 6.12 16.36
C ALA A 50 7.83 7.23 17.13
N LYS A 51 8.16 7.43 18.42
CA LYS A 51 7.62 8.53 19.24
C LYS A 51 7.94 9.91 18.69
N GLU A 52 9.20 10.14 18.31
CA GLU A 52 9.64 11.39 17.71
C GLU A 52 8.86 11.70 16.43
N VAL A 53 8.78 10.73 15.52
CA VAL A 53 8.07 10.85 14.23
C VAL A 53 6.59 11.10 14.45
N TYR A 54 5.94 10.32 15.33
CA TYR A 54 4.53 10.54 15.68
C TYR A 54 4.29 11.95 16.20
N LYS A 55 5.17 12.45 17.09
CA LYS A 55 5.05 13.82 17.63
C LYS A 55 5.14 14.86 16.53
N LYS A 56 6.11 14.78 15.63
CA LYS A 56 6.27 15.70 14.49
C LYS A 56 5.04 15.75 13.60
N ILE A 57 4.50 14.58 13.24
CA ILE A 57 3.32 14.46 12.38
C ILE A 57 2.09 15.01 13.09
N SER A 58 1.89 14.67 14.36
CA SER A 58 0.77 15.17 15.17
C SER A 58 0.83 16.68 15.41
N ASP A 59 2.00 17.23 15.71
CA ASP A 59 2.20 18.67 15.89
C ASP A 59 1.91 19.47 14.59
N ALA A 60 2.10 18.83 13.44
CA ALA A 60 1.76 19.38 12.13
C ALA A 60 0.25 19.29 11.78
N GLY A 61 -0.58 18.73 12.67
CA GLY A 61 -2.01 18.53 12.46
C GLY A 61 -2.35 17.37 11.52
N LEU A 62 -1.40 16.45 11.29
CA LEU A 62 -1.56 15.26 10.46
C LEU A 62 -1.73 14.01 11.33
N CYS A 63 -2.22 12.93 10.74
CA CYS A 63 -2.30 11.61 11.41
C CYS A 63 -1.53 10.54 10.62
N ILE A 64 -1.31 9.39 11.25
CA ILE A 64 -0.80 8.18 10.60
C ILE A 64 -1.97 7.23 10.46
N TRP A 65 -2.36 6.96 9.22
CA TRP A 65 -3.50 6.09 8.89
C TRP A 65 -3.12 4.61 8.90
N SER A 66 -1.98 4.30 8.27
CA SER A 66 -1.50 2.94 8.07
C SER A 66 0.02 2.91 8.08
N ILE A 67 0.58 1.81 8.55
CA ILE A 67 1.99 1.47 8.35
C ILE A 67 2.11 0.75 7.00
N GLY A 68 2.81 1.35 6.03
CA GLY A 68 3.15 0.74 4.75
C GLY A 68 4.31 -0.25 4.91
N SER A 69 4.06 -1.39 5.52
CA SER A 69 5.09 -2.34 5.96
C SER A 69 5.58 -3.27 4.84
N PRO A 70 6.77 -3.89 4.95
CA PRO A 70 7.22 -4.96 4.08
C PRO A 70 6.72 -6.34 4.51
N ILE A 71 5.82 -6.42 5.48
CA ILE A 71 5.32 -7.69 6.03
C ILE A 71 4.67 -8.51 4.93
N GLY A 72 5.10 -9.77 4.80
CA GLY A 72 4.69 -10.69 3.72
C GLY A 72 5.48 -10.55 2.42
N LYS A 73 6.39 -9.58 2.26
CA LYS A 73 7.34 -9.51 1.12
C LYS A 73 8.59 -10.34 1.40
N ILE A 74 8.41 -11.61 1.66
CA ILE A 74 9.47 -12.62 1.81
C ILE A 74 9.20 -13.80 0.85
N ASP A 75 10.25 -14.52 0.45
CA ASP A 75 10.11 -15.73 -0.34
C ASP A 75 9.55 -16.86 0.53
N ILE A 76 8.49 -17.52 0.05
CA ILE A 76 7.77 -18.53 0.83
C ILE A 76 8.61 -19.77 1.16
N ILE A 77 9.66 -20.06 0.36
CA ILE A 77 10.52 -21.24 0.53
C ILE A 77 11.84 -20.86 1.22
N GLN A 78 12.46 -19.74 0.82
CA GLN A 78 13.85 -19.45 1.14
C GLN A 78 14.01 -18.63 2.42
N ASP A 79 13.04 -17.77 2.75
CA ASP A 79 13.14 -16.86 3.88
C ASP A 79 12.59 -17.46 5.17
N ASP A 80 13.17 -17.06 6.30
CA ASP A 80 12.77 -17.53 7.64
C ASP A 80 11.49 -16.81 8.09
N PHE A 81 10.38 -17.54 8.06
CA PHE A 81 9.09 -17.02 8.48
C PHE A 81 9.04 -16.69 9.98
N ILE A 82 9.75 -17.42 10.84
CA ILE A 82 9.76 -17.13 12.28
C ILE A 82 10.44 -15.79 12.57
N GLN A 83 11.58 -15.53 11.93
CA GLN A 83 12.22 -14.21 12.01
C GLN A 83 11.31 -13.11 11.44
N HIS A 84 10.54 -13.41 10.41
CA HIS A 84 9.58 -12.46 9.84
C HIS A 84 8.42 -12.14 10.79
N LEU A 85 7.96 -13.10 11.60
CA LEU A 85 7.00 -12.85 12.67
C LEU A 85 7.55 -11.90 13.74
N ASP A 86 8.86 -11.92 14.02
CA ASP A 86 9.47 -10.96 14.94
C ASP A 86 9.51 -9.54 14.34
N VAL A 87 9.67 -9.42 13.02
CA VAL A 87 9.50 -8.13 12.32
C VAL A 87 8.06 -7.64 12.45
N LEU A 88 7.07 -8.52 12.31
CA LEU A 88 5.65 -8.15 12.50
C LEU A 88 5.38 -7.68 13.93
N LYS A 89 5.84 -8.40 14.95
CA LYS A 89 5.70 -7.99 16.37
C LYS A 89 6.24 -6.59 16.59
N ARG A 90 7.46 -6.32 16.09
CA ARG A 90 8.06 -4.99 16.17
C ARG A 90 7.24 -3.94 15.43
N THR A 91 6.69 -4.28 14.28
CA THR A 91 5.84 -3.37 13.49
C THR A 91 4.54 -3.04 14.23
N ILE A 92 3.97 -4.01 14.98
CA ILE A 92 2.81 -3.79 15.86
C ILE A 92 3.16 -2.82 16.98
N ASP A 93 4.30 -3.01 17.65
CA ASP A 93 4.76 -2.10 18.73
C ASP A 93 4.93 -0.67 18.19
N ILE A 94 5.51 -0.52 17.00
CA ILE A 94 5.67 0.77 16.31
C ILE A 94 4.29 1.38 15.97
N ALA A 95 3.37 0.59 15.43
CA ALA A 95 2.03 1.05 15.09
C ALA A 95 1.28 1.56 16.33
N GLN A 96 1.35 0.84 17.45
CA GLN A 96 0.76 1.25 18.73
C GLN A 96 1.37 2.57 19.21
N GLU A 97 2.69 2.72 19.15
CA GLU A 97 3.39 3.93 19.56
C GLU A 97 3.02 5.13 18.68
N MET A 98 2.83 4.89 17.39
CA MET A 98 2.37 5.89 16.42
C MET A 98 0.85 6.11 16.42
N LYS A 99 0.10 5.45 17.32
CA LYS A 99 -1.37 5.46 17.38
C LYS A 99 -2.02 5.13 16.03
N CYS A 100 -1.40 4.22 15.30
CA CYS A 100 -1.83 3.75 13.99
C CYS A 100 -2.57 2.42 14.11
N GLY A 101 -3.79 2.35 13.61
CA GLY A 101 -4.64 1.16 13.71
C GLY A 101 -4.53 0.20 12.54
N ASN A 102 -3.68 0.45 11.54
CA ASN A 102 -3.59 -0.39 10.34
C ASN A 102 -2.13 -0.70 9.98
N ILE A 103 -1.89 -1.93 9.54
CA ILE A 103 -0.63 -2.35 8.94
C ILE A 103 -0.95 -2.96 7.58
N ARG A 104 -0.51 -2.33 6.48
CA ARG A 104 -0.57 -2.93 5.15
C ARG A 104 0.49 -4.01 5.02
N MET A 105 0.10 -5.16 4.45
CA MET A 105 0.94 -6.34 4.31
C MET A 105 0.62 -7.12 3.02
N PHE A 106 1.38 -8.19 2.76
CA PHE A 106 1.34 -8.99 1.54
C PHE A 106 1.26 -10.50 1.84
N SER A 107 1.16 -11.33 0.79
CA SER A 107 0.95 -12.79 0.91
C SER A 107 2.07 -13.63 0.29
N PHE A 108 3.31 -13.26 0.55
CA PHE A 108 4.55 -13.97 0.24
C PHE A 108 4.87 -14.10 -1.26
N TYR A 109 6.13 -13.88 -1.61
CA TYR A 109 6.63 -14.15 -2.96
C TYR A 109 6.63 -15.65 -3.25
N LEU A 110 6.05 -16.02 -4.39
CA LEU A 110 6.06 -17.39 -4.88
C LEU A 110 7.22 -17.64 -5.87
N PRO A 111 7.68 -18.87 -6.03
CA PRO A 111 8.61 -19.24 -7.11
C PRO A 111 8.00 -18.92 -8.47
N LYS A 112 8.79 -18.26 -9.34
CA LYS A 112 8.30 -17.80 -10.66
C LYS A 112 7.90 -18.96 -11.61
N ASP A 113 8.53 -20.11 -11.43
CA ASP A 113 8.37 -21.28 -12.32
C ASP A 113 7.37 -22.33 -11.77
N GLN A 114 6.60 -21.98 -10.74
CA GLN A 114 5.67 -22.90 -10.10
C GLN A 114 4.25 -22.33 -10.05
N GLU A 115 3.26 -23.21 -10.21
CA GLU A 115 1.87 -22.85 -10.04
C GLU A 115 1.57 -22.45 -8.59
N PRO A 116 0.75 -21.42 -8.35
CA PRO A 116 0.42 -20.95 -7.00
C PRO A 116 -0.37 -21.96 -6.14
N GLY A 117 -1.17 -22.82 -6.76
CA GLY A 117 -2.09 -23.73 -6.07
C GLY A 117 -1.46 -24.56 -4.95
N PRO A 118 -0.30 -25.23 -5.17
CA PRO A 118 0.38 -26.01 -4.14
C PRO A 118 0.77 -25.21 -2.88
N PHE A 119 0.96 -23.89 -2.98
CA PHE A 119 1.36 -23.03 -1.86
C PHE A 119 0.18 -22.51 -1.03
N LYS A 120 -1.06 -22.69 -1.49
CA LYS A 120 -2.25 -22.13 -0.86
C LYS A 120 -2.30 -22.40 0.65
N ASN A 121 -2.20 -23.66 1.06
CA ASN A 121 -2.31 -24.04 2.46
C ASN A 121 -1.24 -23.36 3.33
N GLU A 122 0.02 -23.37 2.86
CA GLU A 122 1.12 -22.72 3.56
C GLU A 122 0.91 -21.19 3.67
N VAL A 123 0.43 -20.55 2.62
CA VAL A 123 0.09 -19.12 2.63
C VAL A 123 -0.99 -18.86 3.68
N MET A 124 -2.09 -19.61 3.68
CA MET A 124 -3.20 -19.42 4.63
C MET A 124 -2.76 -19.68 6.07
N ASP A 125 -1.98 -20.73 6.32
CA ASP A 125 -1.47 -21.05 7.66
C ASP A 125 -0.58 -19.92 8.20
N ARG A 126 0.30 -19.35 7.36
CA ARG A 126 1.14 -18.22 7.75
C ARG A 126 0.32 -16.94 7.98
N LEU A 127 -0.67 -16.67 7.16
CA LEU A 127 -1.55 -15.50 7.31
C LEU A 127 -2.39 -15.60 8.59
N HIS A 128 -2.88 -16.78 8.95
CA HIS A 128 -3.55 -17.03 10.24
C HIS A 128 -2.61 -16.74 11.42
N GLN A 129 -1.36 -17.24 11.39
CA GLN A 129 -0.38 -16.96 12.45
C GLN A 129 -0.09 -15.46 12.57
N MET A 130 -0.01 -14.72 11.45
CA MET A 130 0.16 -13.28 11.46
C MET A 130 -1.08 -12.55 12.04
N ALA A 131 -2.28 -13.00 11.71
CA ALA A 131 -3.52 -12.46 12.26
C ALA A 131 -3.63 -12.72 13.78
N GLU A 132 -3.26 -13.90 14.24
CA GLU A 132 -3.20 -14.22 15.68
C GLU A 132 -2.28 -13.29 16.45
N LEU A 133 -1.12 -12.90 15.89
CA LEU A 133 -0.21 -11.96 16.52
C LEU A 133 -0.81 -10.56 16.72
N THR A 134 -1.73 -10.15 15.86
CA THR A 134 -2.40 -8.85 15.99
C THR A 134 -3.61 -8.89 16.93
N ALA A 135 -4.06 -10.06 17.35
CA ALA A 135 -5.23 -10.21 18.22
C ALA A 135 -5.06 -9.43 19.53
N GLY A 136 -6.01 -8.55 19.83
CA GLY A 136 -5.99 -7.71 21.03
C GLY A 136 -5.04 -6.52 21.00
N SER A 137 -4.23 -6.33 19.94
CA SER A 137 -3.30 -5.20 19.80
C SER A 137 -3.98 -3.87 19.43
N GLY A 138 -5.20 -3.92 18.89
CA GLY A 138 -5.89 -2.79 18.30
C GLY A 138 -5.42 -2.46 16.86
N VAL A 139 -4.58 -3.33 16.27
CA VAL A 139 -4.04 -3.17 14.91
C VAL A 139 -4.73 -4.15 13.95
N GLN A 140 -5.13 -3.65 12.79
CA GLN A 140 -5.73 -4.41 11.69
C GLN A 140 -4.71 -4.68 10.61
N LEU A 141 -4.53 -5.94 10.20
CA LEU A 141 -3.80 -6.28 8.98
C LEU A 141 -4.65 -6.00 7.74
N CYS A 142 -4.03 -5.36 6.73
CA CYS A 142 -4.66 -5.00 5.48
C CYS A 142 -3.84 -5.58 4.32
N HIS A 143 -4.36 -6.59 3.63
CA HIS A 143 -3.68 -7.26 2.52
C HIS A 143 -3.82 -6.44 1.24
N GLU A 144 -2.69 -6.08 0.64
CA GLU A 144 -2.63 -5.44 -0.68
C GLU A 144 -2.36 -6.49 -1.77
N ASN A 145 -3.09 -6.39 -2.89
CA ASN A 145 -2.75 -7.13 -4.10
C ASN A 145 -1.45 -6.59 -4.70
N GLU A 146 -0.52 -7.49 -5.06
CA GLU A 146 0.80 -7.12 -5.59
C GLU A 146 1.31 -8.22 -6.52
N LYS A 147 2.15 -7.85 -7.50
CA LYS A 147 2.77 -8.80 -8.42
C LYS A 147 3.74 -9.76 -7.71
N GLY A 148 3.78 -11.00 -8.17
CA GLY A 148 4.74 -12.02 -7.70
C GLY A 148 4.43 -12.64 -6.34
N ILE A 149 3.41 -12.18 -5.62
CA ILE A 149 2.92 -12.81 -4.38
C ILE A 149 1.72 -13.73 -4.65
N TYR A 150 1.29 -14.50 -3.64
CA TYR A 150 0.09 -15.35 -3.80
C TYR A 150 -1.13 -14.54 -4.23
N GLY A 151 -1.38 -13.39 -3.61
CA GLY A 151 -2.49 -12.47 -3.88
C GLY A 151 -2.23 -11.52 -5.03
N ASP A 152 -1.73 -11.97 -6.18
CA ASP A 152 -1.47 -11.17 -7.37
C ASP A 152 -2.68 -11.01 -8.29
N ASN A 153 -3.76 -11.76 -8.05
CA ASN A 153 -5.01 -11.64 -8.79
C ASN A 153 -6.23 -11.68 -7.88
N ALA A 154 -7.38 -11.28 -8.42
CA ALA A 154 -8.61 -11.11 -7.65
C ALA A 154 -9.13 -12.42 -7.05
N VAL A 155 -8.95 -13.56 -7.72
CA VAL A 155 -9.41 -14.86 -7.21
C VAL A 155 -8.64 -15.22 -5.94
N ARG A 156 -7.32 -15.14 -5.97
CA ARG A 156 -6.47 -15.45 -4.81
C ARG A 156 -6.58 -14.41 -3.70
N CYS A 157 -6.78 -13.12 -4.03
CA CYS A 157 -7.13 -12.12 -3.02
C CYS A 157 -8.44 -12.45 -2.30
N ARG A 158 -9.46 -12.88 -3.05
CA ARG A 158 -10.74 -13.31 -2.46
C ARG A 158 -10.57 -14.54 -1.58
N GLU A 159 -9.75 -15.51 -1.98
CA GLU A 159 -9.44 -16.68 -1.13
C GLU A 159 -8.84 -16.23 0.21
N ILE A 160 -7.82 -15.39 0.19
CA ILE A 160 -7.21 -14.83 1.41
C ILE A 160 -8.27 -14.16 2.29
N LEU A 161 -9.02 -13.20 1.75
CA LEU A 161 -9.98 -12.41 2.51
C LEU A 161 -11.19 -13.22 3.01
N SER A 162 -11.46 -14.38 2.41
CA SER A 162 -12.53 -15.28 2.82
C SER A 162 -12.06 -16.32 3.84
N GLU A 163 -10.83 -16.84 3.72
CA GLU A 163 -10.29 -17.88 4.59
C GLU A 163 -9.65 -17.29 5.86
N VAL A 164 -9.16 -16.03 5.80
CA VAL A 164 -8.58 -15.30 6.95
C VAL A 164 -9.37 -14.01 7.18
N PRO A 165 -10.60 -14.09 7.75
CA PRO A 165 -11.51 -12.94 7.85
C PRO A 165 -11.04 -11.83 8.80
N GLU A 166 -10.00 -12.08 9.58
CA GLU A 166 -9.33 -11.09 10.41
C GLU A 166 -8.50 -10.10 9.57
N ILE A 167 -8.21 -10.40 8.30
CA ILE A 167 -7.50 -9.54 7.37
C ILE A 167 -8.52 -8.82 6.47
N THR A 168 -8.32 -7.52 6.24
CA THR A 168 -9.11 -6.74 5.28
C THR A 168 -8.29 -6.44 4.02
N GLY A 169 -8.95 -6.04 2.92
CA GLY A 169 -8.26 -5.75 1.67
C GLY A 169 -7.85 -4.29 1.51
N VAL A 170 -6.72 -4.08 0.84
CA VAL A 170 -6.34 -2.84 0.17
C VAL A 170 -6.44 -3.11 -1.32
N PHE A 171 -7.11 -2.25 -2.06
CA PHE A 171 -7.26 -2.41 -3.50
C PHE A 171 -6.33 -1.45 -4.24
N ASP A 172 -5.37 -1.99 -4.96
CA ASP A 172 -4.48 -1.25 -5.84
C ASP A 172 -4.80 -1.57 -7.31
N PRO A 173 -5.39 -0.63 -8.06
CA PRO A 173 -5.73 -0.85 -9.47
C PRO A 173 -4.51 -1.07 -10.36
N ALA A 174 -3.40 -0.34 -10.12
CA ALA A 174 -2.21 -0.45 -10.97
C ALA A 174 -1.54 -1.81 -10.84
N ASN A 175 -1.50 -2.38 -9.62
CA ASN A 175 -0.93 -3.71 -9.41
C ASN A 175 -1.74 -4.79 -10.15
N PHE A 176 -3.08 -4.67 -10.23
CA PHE A 176 -3.90 -5.56 -11.06
C PHE A 176 -3.61 -5.38 -12.55
N VAL A 177 -3.48 -4.14 -13.05
CA VAL A 177 -3.08 -3.87 -14.45
C VAL A 177 -1.73 -4.53 -14.74
N GLN A 178 -0.75 -4.39 -13.86
CA GLN A 178 0.58 -4.99 -14.02
C GLN A 178 0.56 -6.52 -14.02
N CYS A 179 -0.46 -7.13 -13.41
CA CYS A 179 -0.70 -8.58 -13.43
C CYS A 179 -1.63 -9.01 -14.61
N GLY A 180 -2.01 -8.11 -15.50
CA GLY A 180 -2.90 -8.42 -16.63
C GLY A 180 -4.36 -8.67 -16.22
N GLN A 181 -4.77 -8.30 -15.01
CA GLN A 181 -6.11 -8.50 -14.46
C GLN A 181 -7.03 -7.31 -14.80
N ASP A 182 -8.21 -7.58 -15.34
CA ASP A 182 -9.26 -6.58 -15.46
C ASP A 182 -9.65 -6.03 -14.08
N THR A 183 -9.54 -4.71 -13.92
CA THR A 183 -9.70 -4.05 -12.63
C THR A 183 -11.16 -3.92 -12.20
N LEU A 184 -12.12 -3.85 -13.13
CA LEU A 184 -13.54 -3.82 -12.81
C LEU A 184 -14.04 -5.19 -12.39
N GLU A 185 -13.55 -6.26 -13.04
CA GLU A 185 -13.83 -7.64 -12.59
C GLU A 185 -13.26 -7.87 -11.18
N ALA A 186 -11.99 -7.47 -10.95
CA ALA A 186 -11.35 -7.54 -9.65
C ALA A 186 -12.11 -6.76 -8.58
N TRP A 187 -12.50 -5.52 -8.90
CA TRP A 187 -13.29 -4.67 -8.01
C TRP A 187 -14.63 -5.32 -7.63
N ASN A 188 -15.38 -5.78 -8.62
CA ASN A 188 -16.67 -6.45 -8.38
C ASN A 188 -16.54 -7.68 -7.47
N MET A 189 -15.43 -8.39 -7.56
CA MET A 189 -15.15 -9.58 -6.74
C MET A 189 -14.77 -9.22 -5.30
N LEU A 190 -14.07 -8.11 -5.07
CA LEU A 190 -13.40 -7.80 -3.81
C LEU A 190 -14.02 -6.65 -3.01
N LYS A 191 -14.82 -5.77 -3.63
CA LYS A 191 -15.29 -4.48 -3.07
C LYS A 191 -15.89 -4.55 -1.67
N ASN A 192 -16.55 -5.65 -1.30
CA ASN A 192 -17.15 -5.81 0.02
C ASN A 192 -16.15 -6.13 1.15
N SER A 193 -14.92 -6.50 0.78
CA SER A 193 -13.82 -6.82 1.71
C SER A 193 -12.73 -5.75 1.73
N ILE A 194 -12.89 -4.68 0.92
CA ILE A 194 -11.89 -3.62 0.79
C ILE A 194 -12.10 -2.56 1.87
N LYS A 195 -11.07 -2.32 2.64
CA LYS A 195 -11.03 -1.28 3.68
C LYS A 195 -10.68 0.08 3.10
N TYR A 196 -9.67 0.16 2.22
CA TYR A 196 -9.27 1.39 1.57
C TYR A 196 -8.61 1.13 0.20
N LEU A 197 -8.46 2.20 -0.58
CA LEU A 197 -7.86 2.15 -1.90
C LEU A 197 -6.45 2.71 -1.87
N HIS A 198 -5.52 2.09 -2.59
CA HIS A 198 -4.35 2.76 -3.12
C HIS A 198 -4.70 3.44 -4.44
N ILE A 199 -4.26 4.68 -4.59
CA ILE A 199 -4.52 5.48 -5.79
C ILE A 199 -3.24 5.53 -6.61
N LYS A 200 -3.15 4.56 -7.50
CA LYS A 200 -2.10 4.35 -8.48
C LYS A 200 -2.73 3.86 -9.77
N ASP A 201 -2.20 4.21 -10.92
CA ASP A 201 -2.73 3.80 -12.22
C ASP A 201 -1.59 3.36 -13.15
N ALA A 202 -1.88 2.44 -14.06
CA ALA A 202 -0.87 1.88 -14.95
C ALA A 202 -1.46 1.55 -16.33
N LEU A 203 -0.57 1.26 -17.29
CA LEU A 203 -0.92 0.84 -18.64
C LEU A 203 -0.71 -0.67 -18.82
N PHE A 204 -1.67 -1.37 -19.44
CA PHE A 204 -1.54 -2.80 -19.75
C PHE A 204 -0.40 -3.10 -20.71
N ALA A 205 -0.11 -2.16 -21.62
CA ALA A 205 0.86 -2.36 -22.69
C ALA A 205 2.27 -2.70 -22.17
N ASP A 206 2.70 -2.11 -21.06
CA ASP A 206 4.05 -2.28 -20.52
C ASP A 206 4.15 -2.25 -19.00
N GLY A 207 3.02 -2.10 -18.28
CA GLY A 207 2.95 -1.99 -16.82
C GLY A 207 3.45 -0.64 -16.28
N SER A 208 3.69 0.35 -17.15
CA SER A 208 4.20 1.66 -16.71
C SER A 208 3.16 2.42 -15.90
N VAL A 209 3.62 3.03 -14.79
CA VAL A 209 2.78 3.82 -13.91
C VAL A 209 2.56 5.22 -14.50
N VAL A 210 1.32 5.68 -14.42
CA VAL A 210 0.87 6.99 -14.91
C VAL A 210 -0.03 7.67 -13.85
N PRO A 211 -0.28 9.00 -13.93
CA PRO A 211 -1.20 9.66 -13.01
C PRO A 211 -2.59 9.01 -13.02
N ALA A 212 -3.22 8.92 -11.87
CA ALA A 212 -4.54 8.32 -11.70
C ALA A 212 -5.57 8.90 -12.70
N GLY A 213 -6.34 8.02 -13.34
CA GLY A 213 -7.27 8.37 -14.41
C GLY A 213 -6.62 8.63 -15.79
N LYS A 214 -5.30 8.39 -15.92
CA LYS A 214 -4.58 8.44 -17.21
C LYS A 214 -4.12 7.08 -17.68
N GLY A 215 -4.36 6.05 -16.87
CA GLY A 215 -4.08 4.66 -17.16
C GLY A 215 -5.33 3.85 -17.49
N GLU A 216 -5.19 2.55 -17.34
CA GLU A 216 -6.21 1.56 -17.66
C GLU A 216 -6.75 0.84 -16.40
N GLY A 217 -6.37 1.34 -15.18
CA GLY A 217 -6.82 0.82 -13.89
C GLY A 217 -8.25 1.16 -13.51
N ASN A 218 -9.01 1.86 -14.36
CA ASN A 218 -10.40 2.28 -14.11
C ASN A 218 -10.58 3.08 -12.80
N VAL A 219 -9.53 3.78 -12.35
CA VAL A 219 -9.48 4.47 -11.06
C VAL A 219 -10.69 5.39 -10.82
N PRO A 220 -11.13 6.25 -11.78
CA PRO A 220 -12.28 7.12 -11.56
C PRO A 220 -13.58 6.35 -11.26
N ALA A 221 -13.84 5.27 -11.98
CA ALA A 221 -15.05 4.45 -11.79
C ALA A 221 -15.03 3.73 -10.44
N ILE A 222 -13.88 3.15 -10.07
CA ILE A 222 -13.69 2.44 -8.80
C ILE A 222 -13.83 3.41 -7.62
N VAL A 223 -13.18 4.58 -7.67
CA VAL A 223 -13.29 5.62 -6.63
C VAL A 223 -14.75 6.06 -6.45
N LYS A 224 -15.46 6.31 -7.55
CA LYS A 224 -16.88 6.70 -7.51
C LYS A 224 -17.75 5.63 -6.85
N GLU A 225 -17.58 4.37 -7.22
CA GLU A 225 -18.34 3.26 -6.63
C GLU A 225 -17.98 3.05 -5.16
N TYR A 226 -16.68 3.08 -4.81
CA TYR A 226 -16.20 2.96 -3.43
C TYR A 226 -16.83 4.02 -2.52
N ILE A 227 -16.86 5.28 -2.93
CA ILE A 227 -17.51 6.36 -2.19
C ILE A 227 -19.03 6.12 -2.11
N GLY A 228 -19.65 5.67 -3.21
CA GLY A 228 -21.06 5.30 -3.26
C GLY A 228 -21.46 4.22 -2.27
N MET A 229 -20.59 3.26 -2.02
CA MET A 229 -20.74 2.19 -1.03
C MET A 229 -20.47 2.65 0.41
N GLY A 230 -19.99 3.86 0.62
CA GLY A 230 -19.67 4.40 1.94
C GLY A 230 -18.19 4.42 2.29
N GLY A 231 -17.34 3.99 1.37
CA GLY A 231 -15.90 4.09 1.50
C GLY A 231 -15.43 5.54 1.62
N SER A 232 -14.37 5.78 2.37
CA SER A 232 -13.92 7.13 2.67
C SER A 232 -12.41 7.27 2.85
N TRP A 233 -11.61 6.22 2.72
CA TRP A 233 -10.17 6.24 2.94
C TRP A 233 -9.40 5.86 1.70
N MET A 234 -8.46 6.70 1.29
CA MET A 234 -7.64 6.50 0.09
C MET A 234 -6.20 6.92 0.38
N THR A 235 -5.24 6.16 -0.11
CA THR A 235 -3.81 6.50 -0.04
C THR A 235 -3.28 6.75 -1.46
N VAL A 236 -2.73 7.93 -1.70
CA VAL A 236 -2.01 8.23 -2.95
C VAL A 236 -0.66 7.51 -2.92
N GLU A 237 -0.42 6.67 -3.92
CA GLU A 237 0.85 6.00 -4.17
C GLU A 237 1.40 6.46 -5.52
N PRO A 238 2.26 7.49 -5.57
CA PRO A 238 2.63 8.16 -6.81
C PRO A 238 3.31 7.27 -7.84
N HIS A 239 4.45 6.68 -7.52
CA HIS A 239 5.34 5.90 -8.41
C HIS A 239 5.56 6.56 -9.79
N LEU A 240 5.44 7.90 -9.85
CA LEU A 240 5.57 8.69 -11.09
C LEU A 240 7.01 9.12 -11.37
N LYS A 241 7.90 8.92 -10.39
CA LYS A 241 9.34 9.17 -10.51
C LYS A 241 10.10 8.20 -9.60
N VAL A 242 11.30 7.82 -10.03
CA VAL A 242 12.20 7.00 -9.20
C VAL A 242 12.57 7.78 -7.93
N PHE A 243 12.44 7.15 -6.78
CA PHE A 243 12.79 7.69 -5.46
C PHE A 243 13.74 6.76 -4.71
N GLY A 244 14.41 7.27 -3.66
CA GLY A 244 15.51 6.55 -3.01
C GLY A 244 15.16 5.20 -2.38
N GLY A 245 13.89 5.00 -1.96
CA GLY A 245 13.40 3.76 -1.36
C GLY A 245 12.84 2.73 -2.36
N LEU A 246 12.62 3.11 -3.63
CA LEU A 246 11.87 2.28 -4.58
C LEU A 246 12.46 0.87 -4.75
N LYS A 247 13.78 0.75 -4.92
CA LYS A 247 14.45 -0.55 -5.10
C LYS A 247 14.28 -1.51 -3.92
N ALA A 248 14.10 -0.99 -2.71
CA ALA A 248 13.88 -1.80 -1.52
C ALA A 248 12.45 -2.35 -1.41
N LEU A 249 11.53 -1.84 -2.22
CA LEU A 249 10.14 -2.26 -2.26
C LEU A 249 9.87 -3.37 -3.26
N GLU A 250 10.83 -3.63 -4.15
CA GLU A 250 10.65 -4.45 -5.34
C GLU A 250 11.48 -5.72 -5.27
N ARG A 251 10.96 -6.79 -5.88
CA ARG A 251 11.73 -8.01 -6.13
C ARG A 251 12.65 -7.79 -7.34
N ALA A 252 13.88 -8.28 -7.25
CA ALA A 252 14.84 -8.18 -8.34
C ALA A 252 14.25 -8.75 -9.66
N GLY A 253 14.30 -7.96 -10.73
CA GLY A 253 13.74 -8.28 -12.05
C GLY A 253 12.24 -7.97 -12.20
N GLU A 254 11.63 -7.27 -11.24
CA GLU A 254 10.23 -6.84 -11.27
C GLU A 254 10.10 -5.32 -11.01
N GLU A 255 11.10 -4.55 -11.47
CA GLU A 255 11.16 -3.12 -11.23
C GLU A 255 9.95 -2.39 -11.84
N THR A 256 9.40 -1.46 -11.05
CA THR A 256 8.32 -0.58 -11.50
C THR A 256 8.81 0.31 -12.64
N LYS A 257 8.11 0.27 -13.75
CA LYS A 257 8.37 1.15 -14.88
C LYS A 257 7.66 2.48 -14.68
N VAL A 258 8.46 3.53 -14.56
CA VAL A 258 7.93 4.89 -14.59
C VAL A 258 7.60 5.23 -16.05
N GLY A 259 6.37 5.67 -16.31
CA GLY A 259 5.93 5.99 -17.66
C GLY A 259 6.73 7.16 -18.26
N SER A 260 7.26 6.98 -19.49
CA SER A 260 8.00 8.04 -20.20
C SER A 260 7.10 9.18 -20.69
N ARG A 261 5.79 8.97 -20.65
CA ARG A 261 4.79 9.95 -21.14
C ARG A 261 4.60 11.13 -20.17
N PHE A 262 4.86 10.91 -18.88
CA PHE A 262 4.73 11.91 -17.83
C PHE A 262 6.09 12.04 -17.15
N VAL A 263 6.78 13.14 -17.40
CA VAL A 263 8.13 13.39 -16.89
C VAL A 263 8.09 14.53 -15.90
N TYR A 264 8.67 14.33 -14.73
CA TYR A 264 8.75 15.31 -13.64
C TYR A 264 10.21 15.60 -13.30
N GLU A 265 10.54 16.86 -13.08
CA GLU A 265 11.92 17.28 -12.75
C GLU A 265 12.33 16.83 -11.35
N THR A 266 11.38 16.89 -10.39
CA THR A 266 11.62 16.55 -8.98
C THR A 266 10.60 15.54 -8.46
N ASN A 267 10.93 14.87 -7.35
CA ASN A 267 10.01 13.97 -6.64
C ASN A 267 8.81 14.74 -6.07
N ASP A 268 9.02 15.98 -5.59
CA ASP A 268 7.93 16.87 -5.17
C ASP A 268 6.92 17.13 -6.29
N GLN A 269 7.39 17.43 -7.51
CA GLN A 269 6.50 17.63 -8.66
C GLN A 269 5.71 16.36 -9.01
N ALA A 270 6.34 15.20 -8.97
CA ALA A 270 5.69 13.92 -9.20
C ALA A 270 4.62 13.64 -8.13
N PHE A 271 4.95 13.88 -6.87
CA PHE A 271 4.02 13.74 -5.74
C PHE A 271 2.82 14.69 -5.87
N ASP A 272 3.08 15.98 -6.15
CA ASP A 272 2.03 16.99 -6.33
C ASP A 272 1.11 16.65 -7.51
N ALA A 273 1.67 16.12 -8.60
CA ALA A 273 0.90 15.68 -9.77
C ALA A 273 -0.01 14.47 -9.45
N ALA A 274 0.47 13.50 -8.67
CA ALA A 274 -0.36 12.37 -8.21
C ALA A 274 -1.52 12.83 -7.33
N CYS A 275 -1.25 13.74 -6.39
CA CYS A 275 -2.29 14.34 -5.53
C CYS A 275 -3.30 15.15 -6.36
N ALA A 276 -2.84 15.91 -7.35
CA ALA A 276 -3.71 16.69 -8.23
C ALA A 276 -4.60 15.79 -9.10
N ALA A 277 -4.08 14.63 -9.56
CA ALA A 277 -4.85 13.67 -10.32
C ALA A 277 -6.04 13.10 -9.51
N LEU A 278 -5.81 12.70 -8.26
CA LEU A 278 -6.90 12.26 -7.39
C LEU A 278 -7.90 13.39 -7.09
N ARG A 279 -7.43 14.62 -6.83
CA ARG A 279 -8.34 15.76 -6.61
C ARG A 279 -9.24 16.01 -7.82
N ALA A 280 -8.73 15.86 -9.04
CA ALA A 280 -9.54 16.00 -10.25
C ALA A 280 -10.64 14.93 -10.30
N ILE A 281 -10.32 13.66 -9.99
CA ILE A 281 -11.29 12.56 -9.94
C ILE A 281 -12.37 12.81 -8.86
N LEU A 282 -11.98 13.34 -7.69
CA LEU A 282 -12.92 13.63 -6.60
C LEU A 282 -13.82 14.85 -6.87
N ALA A 283 -13.49 15.68 -7.84
CA ALA A 283 -14.26 16.87 -8.23
C ALA A 283 -15.35 16.55 -9.28
N GLU A 284 -15.30 15.39 -9.95
CA GLU A 284 -16.30 14.89 -10.90
C GLU A 284 -17.53 14.29 -10.18
#